data_e70c665e930e1db3d35e172785f27005
#
_entry.id   e70c665e930e1db3d35e172785f27005
#
_cell.length_a   1.000
_cell.length_b   1.000
_cell.length_c   1.000
_cell.angle_alpha   90.00
_cell.angle_beta   90.00
_cell.angle_gamma   90.00
#
_symmetry.space_group_name_H-M   'P 1'
#
loop_
_entity.id
_entity.type
_entity.pdbx_description
1 polymer ?
#
loop_
_entity_poly.entity_id
_entity_poly.type
_entity_poly.pdbx_seq_one_letter_code
_entity_poly.pdbx_strand_id
1 'polypeptide(L)'
;MTRNIIYLIPLLFTFSFISKDKNFEDFVEAEIPYLKELYIDIHKNPEISLMEKETSKKLANELRKVGFDVEENFGGYGVVGILKNGDGPTILYRTDMDALPMEEKTGLPYASKVITKNFDGNDVGTMHSCGHDMHMTVWTGTARALVERKDEWNGTVMMIGQPAEEIGAGAAMMLSAGLYEKFPVPDYGIALHSSPTIPSGKVGFGKGYIMANTESVDXKVFGQGSHGAAPHMSIDPIVTASMIIMELQTIVSRNLNPLDDAVITVGSIRGGTKHNIIPDEVNLQLTIRTYKEEVRNLIHKRIKEICNGVAASMGLDDSRWPKIVMRDQSTPANFNDGMLIDIMTDVSNSLIGKENVVVVEPQMVGEDFARYGSTKEDIPTAMYWLGTVPKERMDKYNSGEYALPALHSPFYYPEIENTIRTGVKVSTESLIELFNK
;
A
#
# COMPACT_ATOMS: atom_id res chain seq x y z
N MET A 1 -55.10 46.73 4.01
CA MET A 1 -55.12 45.32 3.54
C MET A 1 -53.67 44.81 3.47
N THR A 2 -53.23 44.22 4.55
CA THR A 2 -51.87 43.66 4.66
C THR A 2 -51.89 42.14 4.31
N ARG A 3 -51.24 41.79 3.23
CA ARG A 3 -51.11 40.41 2.77
C ARG A 3 -50.00 39.72 3.58
N ASN A 4 -50.35 38.76 4.43
CA ASN A 4 -49.41 37.90 5.09
C ASN A 4 -48.96 36.80 4.09
N ILE A 5 -47.72 36.87 3.67
CA ILE A 5 -47.09 35.77 2.91
C ILE A 5 -46.38 34.87 3.93
N ILE A 6 -46.92 33.68 4.11
CA ILE A 6 -46.31 32.66 4.96
C ILE A 6 -45.32 31.91 4.09
N TYR A 7 -44.02 32.02 4.41
CA TYR A 7 -42.94 31.18 3.81
C TYR A 7 -42.97 29.81 4.49
N LEU A 8 -43.53 28.86 3.80
CA LEU A 8 -43.48 27.46 4.24
C LEU A 8 -42.65 26.68 3.23
N ILE A 9 -41.33 26.73 3.30
CA ILE A 9 -40.42 25.74 2.70
C ILE A 9 -39.03 25.89 3.35
N PRO A 10 -38.70 25.11 4.42
CA PRO A 10 -37.48 24.32 4.41
C PRO A 10 -37.56 22.98 5.13
N LEU A 11 -38.75 22.50 5.50
CA LEU A 11 -38.82 21.29 6.33
C LEU A 11 -38.72 19.96 5.55
N LEU A 12 -39.01 20.00 4.25
CA LEU A 12 -39.03 18.77 3.45
C LEU A 12 -37.60 18.21 3.09
N PHE A 13 -36.62 19.10 2.96
CA PHE A 13 -35.27 18.68 2.61
C PHE A 13 -34.54 18.00 3.76
N THR A 14 -34.76 18.45 4.98
CA THR A 14 -34.10 17.87 6.16
C THR A 14 -34.63 16.47 6.49
N PHE A 15 -35.94 16.22 6.26
CA PHE A 15 -36.54 14.90 6.53
C PHE A 15 -36.05 13.82 5.57
N SER A 16 -35.80 14.17 4.34
CA SER A 16 -35.30 13.19 3.34
C SER A 16 -33.87 12.76 3.63
N PHE A 17 -32.99 13.69 4.03
CA PHE A 17 -31.62 13.36 4.41
C PHE A 17 -31.57 12.48 5.68
N ILE A 18 -32.31 12.84 6.70
CA ILE A 18 -32.34 12.09 7.98
C ILE A 18 -32.83 10.64 7.75
N SER A 19 -33.78 10.43 6.85
CA SER A 19 -34.31 9.07 6.58
C SER A 19 -33.33 8.23 5.74
N LYS A 20 -32.60 8.84 4.81
CA LYS A 20 -31.60 8.12 3.98
C LYS A 20 -30.38 7.71 4.80
N ASP A 21 -29.85 8.62 5.60
CA ASP A 21 -28.68 8.34 6.46
C ASP A 21 -28.99 7.23 7.46
N LYS A 22 -30.16 7.25 8.07
CA LYS A 22 -30.59 6.22 9.01
C LYS A 22 -30.70 4.85 8.32
N ASN A 23 -31.23 4.83 7.10
CA ASN A 23 -31.35 3.58 6.33
C ASN A 23 -29.95 2.98 6.00
N PHE A 24 -28.96 3.82 5.66
CA PHE A 24 -27.60 3.35 5.37
C PHE A 24 -26.90 2.85 6.64
N GLU A 25 -27.06 3.56 7.76
CA GLU A 25 -26.52 3.10 9.06
C GLU A 25 -27.07 1.71 9.41
N ASP A 26 -28.40 1.54 9.33
CA ASP A 26 -29.06 0.26 9.63
C ASP A 26 -28.58 -0.86 8.70
N PHE A 27 -28.35 -0.55 7.40
CA PHE A 27 -27.78 -1.52 6.44
C PHE A 27 -26.39 -1.94 6.87
N VAL A 28 -25.49 -0.98 7.15
CA VAL A 28 -24.11 -1.30 7.54
C VAL A 28 -24.11 -2.17 8.80
N GLU A 29 -24.91 -1.81 9.82
CA GLU A 29 -25.01 -2.62 11.06
C GLU A 29 -25.51 -4.03 10.78
N ALA A 30 -26.45 -4.22 9.86
CA ALA A 30 -26.95 -5.53 9.48
C ALA A 30 -25.88 -6.39 8.78
N GLU A 31 -24.94 -5.75 8.08
CA GLU A 31 -23.85 -6.43 7.35
C GLU A 31 -22.67 -6.81 8.26
N ILE A 32 -22.49 -6.15 9.42
CA ILE A 32 -21.35 -6.39 10.32
C ILE A 32 -21.15 -7.87 10.65
N PRO A 33 -22.18 -8.63 11.06
CA PRO A 33 -21.94 -10.05 11.37
C PRO A 33 -21.39 -10.86 10.20
N TYR A 34 -21.90 -10.63 8.99
CA TYR A 34 -21.43 -11.30 7.78
C TYR A 34 -19.98 -10.91 7.45
N LEU A 35 -19.69 -9.61 7.48
CA LEU A 35 -18.35 -9.09 7.15
C LEU A 35 -17.32 -9.53 8.19
N LYS A 36 -17.69 -9.62 9.46
CA LYS A 36 -16.83 -10.13 10.53
C LYS A 36 -16.46 -11.60 10.27
N GLU A 37 -17.42 -12.43 9.89
CA GLU A 37 -17.14 -13.84 9.56
C GLU A 37 -16.24 -13.93 8.32
N LEU A 38 -16.47 -13.10 7.33
CA LEU A 38 -15.59 -13.02 6.13
C LEU A 38 -14.17 -12.63 6.53
N TYR A 39 -14.01 -11.59 7.35
CA TYR A 39 -12.71 -11.17 7.87
C TYR A 39 -11.99 -12.34 8.56
N ILE A 40 -12.68 -13.01 9.49
CA ILE A 40 -12.12 -14.13 10.25
C ILE A 40 -11.70 -15.27 9.32
N ASP A 41 -12.50 -15.55 8.30
CA ASP A 41 -12.20 -16.62 7.34
C ASP A 41 -10.97 -16.27 6.49
N ILE A 42 -10.86 -15.02 6.02
CA ILE A 42 -9.67 -14.56 5.27
C ILE A 42 -8.44 -14.60 6.18
N HIS A 43 -8.54 -14.06 7.38
CA HIS A 43 -7.44 -14.00 8.35
C HIS A 43 -6.87 -15.39 8.68
N LYS A 44 -7.74 -16.39 8.78
CA LYS A 44 -7.36 -17.79 9.11
C LYS A 44 -6.69 -18.51 7.91
N ASN A 45 -6.91 -18.04 6.71
CA ASN A 45 -6.51 -18.72 5.48
C ASN A 45 -5.67 -17.80 4.57
N PRO A 46 -4.60 -17.17 5.09
CA PRO A 46 -3.81 -16.23 4.30
C PRO A 46 -2.97 -16.94 3.24
N GLU A 47 -2.82 -16.30 2.09
CA GLU A 47 -1.97 -16.76 0.98
C GLU A 47 -0.93 -15.68 0.66
N ILE A 48 0.34 -16.05 0.51
CA ILE A 48 1.41 -15.09 0.19
C ILE A 48 1.35 -14.65 -1.28
N SER A 49 2.07 -13.58 -1.60
CA SER A 49 2.17 -13.01 -2.95
C SER A 49 2.36 -14.10 -4.02
N LEU A 50 1.63 -14.01 -5.12
CA LEU A 50 1.62 -14.94 -6.27
C LEU A 50 1.02 -16.33 -5.94
N MET A 51 0.42 -16.49 -4.77
CA MET A 51 -0.21 -17.75 -4.35
C MET A 51 -1.67 -17.55 -3.91
N GLU A 52 -2.27 -16.40 -4.17
CA GLU A 52 -3.58 -15.94 -3.67
C GLU A 52 -4.77 -16.60 -4.40
N LYS A 53 -4.66 -17.88 -4.68
CA LYS A 53 -5.62 -18.63 -5.51
C LYS A 53 -7.02 -18.71 -4.88
N GLU A 54 -7.08 -19.13 -3.63
CA GLU A 54 -8.38 -19.30 -2.96
C GLU A 54 -8.93 -17.96 -2.48
N THR A 55 -8.05 -17.01 -2.13
CA THR A 55 -8.41 -15.64 -1.78
C THR A 55 -9.07 -14.94 -2.99
N SER A 56 -8.43 -15.00 -4.15
CA SER A 56 -8.96 -14.47 -5.42
C SER A 56 -10.35 -15.00 -5.72
N LYS A 57 -10.49 -16.33 -5.68
CA LYS A 57 -11.76 -17.01 -5.93
C LYS A 57 -12.84 -16.58 -4.93
N LYS A 58 -12.47 -16.41 -3.66
CA LYS A 58 -13.40 -15.95 -2.61
C LYS A 58 -13.92 -14.55 -2.94
N LEU A 59 -13.02 -13.60 -3.23
CA LEU A 59 -13.41 -12.22 -3.56
C LEU A 59 -14.26 -12.17 -4.84
N ALA A 60 -13.88 -12.93 -5.87
CA ALA A 60 -14.67 -13.03 -7.10
C ALA A 60 -16.09 -13.50 -6.80
N ASN A 61 -16.24 -14.50 -5.93
CA ASN A 61 -17.55 -15.01 -5.54
C ASN A 61 -18.36 -13.98 -4.74
N GLU A 62 -17.69 -13.18 -3.87
CA GLU A 62 -18.38 -12.12 -3.13
C GLU A 62 -18.98 -11.08 -4.07
N LEU A 63 -18.26 -10.68 -5.12
CA LEU A 63 -18.75 -9.74 -6.12
C LEU A 63 -19.92 -10.35 -6.94
N ARG A 64 -19.79 -11.63 -7.36
CA ARG A 64 -20.86 -12.30 -8.11
C ARG A 64 -22.16 -12.41 -7.32
N LYS A 65 -22.09 -12.65 -6.01
CA LYS A 65 -23.28 -12.73 -5.13
C LYS A 65 -24.11 -11.46 -5.19
N VAL A 66 -23.47 -10.31 -5.45
CA VAL A 66 -24.16 -9.01 -5.48
C VAL A 66 -24.27 -8.44 -6.90
N GLY A 67 -24.01 -9.26 -7.92
CA GLY A 67 -24.39 -8.95 -9.30
C GLY A 67 -23.33 -8.24 -10.15
N PHE A 68 -22.07 -8.25 -9.75
CA PHE A 68 -20.97 -7.77 -10.60
C PHE A 68 -20.67 -8.77 -11.72
N ASP A 69 -20.26 -8.26 -12.87
CA ASP A 69 -19.61 -9.05 -13.92
C ASP A 69 -18.13 -9.20 -13.51
N VAL A 70 -17.67 -10.46 -13.37
CA VAL A 70 -16.38 -10.70 -12.70
C VAL A 70 -15.47 -11.57 -13.57
N GLU A 71 -14.26 -11.06 -13.79
CA GLU A 71 -13.14 -11.81 -14.37
C GLU A 71 -12.13 -12.16 -13.29
N GLU A 72 -11.71 -13.43 -13.25
CA GLU A 72 -10.69 -13.96 -12.34
C GLU A 72 -9.39 -14.23 -13.10
N ASN A 73 -8.31 -14.34 -12.34
CA ASN A 73 -6.97 -14.68 -12.87
C ASN A 73 -6.47 -13.64 -13.88
N PHE A 74 -6.78 -12.38 -13.65
CA PHE A 74 -6.37 -11.27 -14.50
C PHE A 74 -5.03 -10.71 -14.02
N GLY A 75 -3.98 -10.86 -14.82
CA GLY A 75 -2.63 -10.44 -14.42
C GLY A 75 -2.14 -11.24 -13.19
N GLY A 76 -2.24 -12.56 -13.26
CA GLY A 76 -1.98 -13.45 -12.12
C GLY A 76 -3.30 -13.85 -11.45
N TYR A 77 -3.38 -13.81 -10.15
CA TYR A 77 -4.62 -14.11 -9.42
C TYR A 77 -5.53 -12.88 -9.25
N GLY A 78 -5.34 -11.82 -10.05
CA GLY A 78 -6.16 -10.63 -9.97
C GLY A 78 -7.64 -10.87 -10.25
N VAL A 79 -8.49 -10.07 -9.60
CA VAL A 79 -9.95 -10.06 -9.78
C VAL A 79 -10.35 -8.69 -10.32
N VAL A 80 -11.15 -8.67 -11.39
CA VAL A 80 -11.76 -7.45 -11.92
C VAL A 80 -13.27 -7.63 -11.90
N GLY A 81 -13.96 -6.81 -11.11
CA GLY A 81 -15.42 -6.79 -11.06
C GLY A 81 -15.97 -5.50 -11.61
N ILE A 82 -16.89 -5.57 -12.56
CA ILE A 82 -17.53 -4.40 -13.18
C ILE A 82 -19.00 -4.38 -12.83
N LEU A 83 -19.47 -3.23 -12.34
CA LEU A 83 -20.89 -2.98 -12.14
C LEU A 83 -21.23 -1.65 -12.80
N LYS A 84 -22.01 -1.71 -13.88
CA LYS A 84 -22.51 -0.52 -14.56
C LYS A 84 -23.89 -0.15 -14.00
N ASN A 85 -24.06 1.12 -13.65
CA ASN A 85 -25.28 1.69 -13.09
C ASN A 85 -25.61 3.02 -13.79
N GLY A 86 -26.01 2.94 -15.06
CA GLY A 86 -26.29 4.14 -15.87
C GLY A 86 -25.04 4.76 -16.48
N ASP A 87 -25.19 5.96 -17.02
CA ASP A 87 -24.10 6.71 -17.61
C ASP A 87 -23.49 7.66 -16.55
N GLY A 88 -22.17 7.75 -16.52
CA GLY A 88 -21.43 8.53 -15.52
C GLY A 88 -19.96 8.12 -15.49
N PRO A 89 -19.20 8.61 -14.52
CA PRO A 89 -17.78 8.30 -14.46
C PRO A 89 -17.52 6.83 -14.14
N THR A 90 -16.31 6.37 -14.48
CA THR A 90 -15.80 5.07 -14.06
C THR A 90 -14.87 5.29 -12.88
N ILE A 91 -15.11 4.59 -11.77
CA ILE A 91 -14.26 4.71 -10.58
C ILE A 91 -13.67 3.33 -10.26
N LEU A 92 -12.34 3.29 -10.17
CA LEU A 92 -11.60 2.10 -9.74
C LEU A 92 -11.51 2.13 -8.20
N TYR A 93 -11.94 1.05 -7.56
CA TYR A 93 -11.77 0.85 -6.12
C TYR A 93 -10.99 -0.44 -5.88
N ARG A 94 -9.79 -0.30 -5.29
CA ARG A 94 -8.82 -1.40 -5.19
C ARG A 94 -8.67 -1.91 -3.76
N THR A 95 -8.54 -3.22 -3.64
CA THR A 95 -7.97 -3.90 -2.47
C THR A 95 -6.77 -4.74 -2.91
N ASP A 96 -5.80 -4.89 -2.04
CA ASP A 96 -4.75 -5.90 -2.14
C ASP A 96 -5.24 -7.21 -1.51
N MET A 97 -4.55 -8.34 -1.80
CA MET A 97 -5.05 -9.66 -1.37
C MET A 97 -4.01 -10.52 -0.64
N ASP A 98 -2.73 -10.22 -0.82
CA ASP A 98 -1.67 -11.11 -0.37
C ASP A 98 -1.33 -10.93 1.12
N ALA A 99 -0.77 -11.99 1.68
CA ALA A 99 -0.27 -12.06 3.05
C ALA A 99 1.26 -12.17 3.06
N LEU A 100 1.85 -12.12 4.23
CA LEU A 100 3.31 -12.16 4.43
C LEU A 100 3.77 -13.52 4.96
N PRO A 101 5.00 -13.95 4.57
CA PRO A 101 5.59 -15.20 5.09
C PRO A 101 6.10 -14.99 6.53
N MET A 102 5.19 -15.03 7.48
CA MET A 102 5.43 -14.70 8.89
C MET A 102 4.53 -15.51 9.81
N GLU A 103 5.10 -16.14 10.84
CA GLU A 103 4.32 -16.86 11.86
C GLU A 103 3.56 -15.89 12.75
N GLU A 104 2.26 -16.03 12.84
CA GLU A 104 1.41 -15.19 13.69
C GLU A 104 1.61 -15.49 15.17
N LYS A 105 1.73 -14.43 16.00
CA LYS A 105 1.92 -14.54 17.47
C LYS A 105 0.93 -13.68 18.25
N THR A 106 -0.22 -13.38 17.64
CA THR A 106 -1.25 -12.54 18.28
C THR A 106 -1.95 -13.23 19.45
N GLY A 107 -2.04 -14.56 19.41
CA GLY A 107 -2.79 -15.33 20.41
C GLY A 107 -4.29 -15.29 20.20
N LEU A 108 -4.77 -14.78 19.09
CA LEU A 108 -6.20 -14.70 18.79
C LEU A 108 -6.82 -16.10 18.61
N PRO A 109 -8.09 -16.29 18.96
CA PRO A 109 -8.75 -17.60 18.77
C PRO A 109 -8.90 -17.97 17.28
N TYR A 110 -8.76 -17.01 16.38
CA TYR A 110 -8.83 -17.21 14.94
C TYR A 110 -7.47 -16.97 14.26
N ALA A 111 -6.37 -16.91 15.03
CA ALA A 111 -5.02 -16.71 14.48
C ALA A 111 -4.70 -17.74 13.39
N SER A 112 -3.99 -17.30 12.37
CA SER A 112 -3.54 -18.16 11.29
C SER A 112 -2.61 -19.27 11.79
N LYS A 113 -2.80 -20.47 11.26
CA LYS A 113 -1.90 -21.62 11.46
C LYS A 113 -1.38 -22.16 10.13
N VAL A 114 -1.54 -21.35 9.07
CA VAL A 114 -1.13 -21.75 7.73
C VAL A 114 0.40 -21.79 7.65
N ILE A 115 0.91 -22.88 7.12
CA ILE A 115 2.31 -23.03 6.75
C ILE A 115 2.35 -23.17 5.24
N THR A 116 3.16 -22.36 4.58
CA THR A 116 3.33 -22.41 3.14
C THR A 116 4.82 -22.45 2.78
N LYS A 117 5.15 -22.70 1.52
CA LYS A 117 6.52 -22.60 1.04
C LYS A 117 6.75 -21.21 0.45
N ASN A 118 7.79 -20.53 0.96
CA ASN A 118 8.20 -19.26 0.39
C ASN A 118 8.95 -19.47 -0.94
N PHE A 119 9.38 -18.39 -1.58
CA PHE A 119 10.06 -18.44 -2.88
C PHE A 119 11.41 -19.19 -2.84
N ASP A 120 12.01 -19.34 -1.65
CA ASP A 120 13.23 -20.12 -1.46
C ASP A 120 12.95 -21.61 -1.20
N GLY A 121 11.68 -22.01 -1.15
CA GLY A 121 11.26 -23.39 -0.88
C GLY A 121 11.22 -23.76 0.61
N ASN A 122 11.39 -22.79 1.51
CA ASN A 122 11.35 -23.01 2.96
C ASN A 122 9.91 -22.96 3.48
N ASP A 123 9.58 -23.83 4.43
CA ASP A 123 8.30 -23.78 5.12
C ASP A 123 8.28 -22.57 6.07
N VAL A 124 7.26 -21.72 5.92
CA VAL A 124 7.08 -20.48 6.71
C VAL A 124 5.63 -20.36 7.16
N GLY A 125 5.42 -19.76 8.32
CA GLY A 125 4.08 -19.33 8.75
C GLY A 125 3.58 -18.25 7.81
N THR A 126 2.27 -18.06 7.71
CA THR A 126 1.66 -17.07 6.84
C THR A 126 0.63 -16.26 7.62
N MET A 127 0.67 -14.93 7.48
CA MET A 127 -0.17 -14.02 8.27
C MET A 127 -0.49 -12.75 7.48
N HIS A 128 -1.73 -12.24 7.61
CA HIS A 128 -2.10 -10.90 7.13
C HIS A 128 -1.60 -9.83 8.11
N SER A 129 -0.28 -9.66 8.19
CA SER A 129 0.31 -8.68 9.11
C SER A 129 0.39 -7.26 8.54
N CYS A 130 -0.09 -7.05 7.30
CA CYS A 130 -0.28 -5.72 6.71
C CYS A 130 -1.75 -5.26 6.73
N GLY A 131 -2.68 -6.16 7.11
CA GLY A 131 -4.10 -5.82 7.23
C GLY A 131 -4.90 -5.95 5.94
N HIS A 132 -4.36 -6.64 4.93
CA HIS A 132 -5.06 -6.83 3.65
C HIS A 132 -6.38 -7.60 3.83
N ASP A 133 -6.49 -8.46 4.83
CA ASP A 133 -7.75 -9.11 5.22
C ASP A 133 -8.84 -8.09 5.57
N MET A 134 -8.45 -7.01 6.28
CA MET A 134 -9.36 -5.90 6.60
C MET A 134 -9.69 -5.10 5.33
N HIS A 135 -8.69 -4.85 4.45
CA HIS A 135 -8.92 -4.15 3.18
C HIS A 135 -9.95 -4.91 2.33
N MET A 136 -9.74 -6.22 2.14
CA MET A 136 -10.67 -7.10 1.41
C MET A 136 -12.07 -7.11 1.99
N THR A 137 -12.17 -7.10 3.32
CA THR A 137 -13.45 -7.11 4.02
C THR A 137 -14.21 -5.80 3.80
N VAL A 138 -13.53 -4.66 3.95
CA VAL A 138 -14.14 -3.34 3.71
C VAL A 138 -14.54 -3.20 2.23
N TRP A 139 -13.66 -3.61 1.32
CA TRP A 139 -13.92 -3.61 -0.13
C TRP A 139 -15.19 -4.40 -0.46
N THR A 140 -15.34 -5.60 0.12
CA THR A 140 -16.55 -6.43 -0.06
C THR A 140 -17.79 -5.74 0.50
N GLY A 141 -17.69 -5.16 1.69
CA GLY A 141 -18.79 -4.41 2.31
C GLY A 141 -19.20 -3.21 1.47
N THR A 142 -18.21 -2.51 0.89
CA THR A 142 -18.45 -1.36 0.01
C THR A 142 -19.16 -1.81 -1.29
N ALA A 143 -18.76 -2.94 -1.88
CA ALA A 143 -19.44 -3.47 -3.07
C ALA A 143 -20.92 -3.76 -2.78
N ARG A 144 -21.20 -4.37 -1.63
CA ARG A 144 -22.58 -4.68 -1.21
C ARG A 144 -23.39 -3.41 -0.98
N ALA A 145 -22.79 -2.42 -0.33
CA ALA A 145 -23.44 -1.11 -0.05
C ALA A 145 -23.74 -0.32 -1.33
N LEU A 146 -22.82 -0.33 -2.31
CA LEU A 146 -23.06 0.32 -3.61
C LEU A 146 -24.23 -0.32 -4.36
N VAL A 147 -24.37 -1.64 -4.27
CA VAL A 147 -25.49 -2.35 -4.89
C VAL A 147 -26.82 -2.01 -4.19
N GLU A 148 -26.84 -1.97 -2.87
CA GLU A 148 -28.02 -1.59 -2.07
C GLU A 148 -28.48 -0.16 -2.41
N ARG A 149 -27.54 0.72 -2.73
CA ARG A 149 -27.78 2.15 -2.94
C ARG A 149 -27.70 2.56 -4.42
N LYS A 150 -28.02 1.67 -5.34
CA LYS A 150 -27.97 1.95 -6.79
C LYS A 150 -28.79 3.17 -7.24
N ASP A 151 -29.82 3.51 -6.49
CA ASP A 151 -30.65 4.68 -6.80
C ASP A 151 -29.98 6.02 -6.44
N GLU A 152 -28.78 5.99 -5.84
CA GLU A 152 -28.10 7.19 -5.35
C GLU A 152 -26.88 7.58 -6.20
N TRP A 153 -26.50 6.77 -7.21
CA TRP A 153 -25.35 7.05 -8.06
C TRP A 153 -25.53 6.55 -9.48
N ASN A 154 -24.78 7.12 -10.42
CA ASN A 154 -24.72 6.69 -11.81
C ASN A 154 -23.27 6.60 -12.26
N GLY A 155 -22.94 5.59 -13.07
CA GLY A 155 -21.59 5.38 -13.58
C GLY A 155 -21.21 3.93 -13.58
N THR A 156 -19.91 3.67 -13.54
CA THR A 156 -19.33 2.31 -13.50
C THR A 156 -18.36 2.19 -12.35
N VAL A 157 -18.57 1.23 -11.46
CA VAL A 157 -17.53 0.89 -10.48
C VAL A 157 -16.72 -0.30 -10.99
N MET A 158 -15.40 -0.14 -10.97
CA MET A 158 -14.42 -1.19 -11.27
C MET A 158 -13.77 -1.62 -9.95
N MET A 159 -14.15 -2.78 -9.44
CA MET A 159 -13.63 -3.35 -8.20
C MET A 159 -12.41 -4.21 -8.55
N ILE A 160 -11.24 -3.84 -8.01
CA ILE A 160 -9.96 -4.54 -8.24
C ILE A 160 -9.56 -5.30 -6.98
N GLY A 161 -9.43 -6.63 -7.09
CA GLY A 161 -8.73 -7.46 -6.11
C GLY A 161 -7.34 -7.73 -6.65
N GLN A 162 -6.34 -7.07 -6.11
CA GLN A 162 -4.98 -7.07 -6.63
C GLN A 162 -4.10 -8.07 -5.88
N PRO A 163 -3.40 -9.01 -6.56
CA PRO A 163 -2.43 -9.89 -5.92
C PRO A 163 -1.08 -9.18 -5.74
N ALA A 164 -0.17 -9.81 -5.00
CA ALA A 164 1.27 -9.54 -5.01
C ALA A 164 1.67 -8.07 -4.73
N GLU A 165 0.95 -7.40 -3.82
CA GLU A 165 1.29 -6.03 -3.38
C GLU A 165 2.61 -6.04 -2.60
N GLU A 166 2.79 -7.00 -1.70
CA GLU A 166 3.94 -7.09 -0.77
C GLU A 166 5.30 -7.24 -1.46
N ILE A 167 5.28 -7.58 -2.75
CA ILE A 167 6.50 -7.64 -3.58
C ILE A 167 6.50 -6.56 -4.68
N GLY A 168 5.56 -5.61 -4.64
CA GLY A 168 5.49 -4.48 -5.56
C GLY A 168 5.18 -4.86 -7.01
N ALA A 169 4.52 -6.01 -7.24
CA ALA A 169 4.37 -6.57 -8.58
C ALA A 169 2.94 -6.56 -9.12
N GLY A 170 1.95 -6.65 -8.24
CA GLY A 170 0.58 -6.97 -8.63
C GLY A 170 -0.07 -5.95 -9.55
N ALA A 171 0.01 -4.67 -9.21
CA ALA A 171 -0.57 -3.62 -10.06
C ALA A 171 0.09 -3.62 -11.46
N ALA A 172 1.43 -3.78 -11.51
CA ALA A 172 2.14 -3.87 -12.79
C ALA A 172 1.69 -5.10 -13.61
N MET A 173 1.48 -6.24 -12.95
CA MET A 173 0.99 -7.46 -13.61
C MET A 173 -0.40 -7.26 -14.20
N MET A 174 -1.32 -6.65 -13.47
CA MET A 174 -2.68 -6.39 -13.96
C MET A 174 -2.67 -5.37 -15.11
N LEU A 175 -1.90 -4.30 -15.01
CA LEU A 175 -1.76 -3.31 -16.09
C LEU A 175 -1.13 -3.95 -17.34
N SER A 176 -0.08 -4.76 -17.17
CA SER A 176 0.59 -5.45 -18.29
C SER A 176 -0.30 -6.50 -18.96
N ALA A 177 -1.29 -7.03 -18.21
CA ALA A 177 -2.30 -7.95 -18.80
C ALA A 177 -3.36 -7.19 -19.60
N GLY A 178 -3.27 -5.87 -19.69
CA GLY A 178 -4.18 -5.07 -20.51
C GLY A 178 -5.41 -4.56 -19.77
N LEU A 179 -5.27 -4.19 -18.50
CA LEU A 179 -6.42 -3.74 -17.68
C LEU A 179 -7.20 -2.62 -18.38
N TYR A 180 -6.50 -1.57 -18.82
CA TYR A 180 -7.15 -0.41 -19.44
C TYR A 180 -7.40 -0.57 -20.95
N GLU A 181 -6.97 -1.70 -21.55
CA GLU A 181 -7.31 -2.08 -22.92
C GLU A 181 -8.60 -2.89 -22.95
N LYS A 182 -8.84 -3.66 -21.89
CA LYS A 182 -9.97 -4.60 -21.83
C LYS A 182 -11.18 -4.02 -21.10
N PHE A 183 -10.95 -3.23 -20.07
CA PHE A 183 -12.01 -2.66 -19.23
C PHE A 183 -12.02 -1.13 -19.40
N PRO A 184 -13.11 -0.44 -19.01
CA PRO A 184 -13.15 1.02 -19.11
C PRO A 184 -12.00 1.68 -18.33
N VAL A 185 -11.34 2.66 -18.94
CA VAL A 185 -10.32 3.47 -18.25
C VAL A 185 -11.02 4.26 -17.13
N PRO A 186 -10.55 4.18 -15.87
CA PRO A 186 -11.22 4.92 -14.81
C PRO A 186 -10.96 6.42 -14.87
N ASP A 187 -11.94 7.20 -14.45
CA ASP A 187 -11.79 8.64 -14.24
C ASP A 187 -11.07 8.94 -12.91
N TYR A 188 -11.22 8.04 -11.93
CA TYR A 188 -10.61 8.15 -10.59
C TYR A 188 -10.24 6.77 -10.07
N GLY A 189 -9.16 6.71 -9.25
CA GLY A 189 -8.78 5.49 -8.54
C GLY A 189 -8.73 5.73 -7.03
N ILE A 190 -9.39 4.85 -6.26
CA ILE A 190 -9.46 4.96 -4.80
C ILE A 190 -8.97 3.64 -4.18
N ALA A 191 -8.26 3.76 -3.03
CA ALA A 191 -7.88 2.63 -2.20
C ALA A 191 -7.87 3.05 -0.73
N LEU A 192 -7.79 2.09 0.16
CA LEU A 192 -7.55 2.34 1.59
C LEU A 192 -6.36 1.51 2.06
N HIS A 193 -5.76 1.94 3.16
CA HIS A 193 -4.76 1.13 3.86
C HIS A 193 -5.00 1.17 5.37
N SER A 194 -4.88 0.04 6.03
CA SER A 194 -4.98 -0.10 7.48
C SER A 194 -3.84 0.65 8.18
N SER A 195 -4.19 1.40 9.23
CA SER A 195 -3.18 2.14 10.01
C SER A 195 -3.01 1.51 11.39
N PRO A 196 -1.79 1.09 11.75
CA PRO A 196 -1.52 0.52 13.07
C PRO A 196 -1.38 1.58 14.18
N THR A 197 -1.57 2.85 13.85
CA THR A 197 -1.38 3.97 14.80
C THR A 197 -2.62 4.87 14.93
N ILE A 198 -3.62 4.70 14.07
CA ILE A 198 -4.86 5.49 14.13
C ILE A 198 -5.92 4.65 14.86
N PRO A 199 -6.65 5.23 15.83
CA PRO A 199 -7.75 4.51 16.50
C PRO A 199 -8.83 4.03 15.53
N SER A 200 -9.40 2.85 15.78
CA SER A 200 -10.60 2.38 15.08
C SER A 200 -11.74 3.41 15.25
N GLY A 201 -12.51 3.60 14.18
CA GLY A 201 -13.54 4.66 14.14
C GLY A 201 -13.03 5.97 13.56
N LYS A 202 -11.73 6.05 13.24
CA LYS A 202 -11.12 7.24 12.64
C LYS A 202 -10.52 6.93 11.27
N VAL A 203 -10.37 7.97 10.44
CA VAL A 203 -9.67 7.87 9.16
C VAL A 203 -8.63 8.98 9.03
N GLY A 204 -7.58 8.70 8.24
CA GLY A 204 -6.51 9.66 8.01
C GLY A 204 -6.36 10.02 6.55
N PHE A 205 -6.22 11.32 6.26
CA PHE A 205 -6.04 11.84 4.90
C PHE A 205 -4.77 12.68 4.82
N GLY A 206 -4.06 12.55 3.71
CA GLY A 206 -2.92 13.39 3.36
C GLY A 206 -2.97 13.74 1.88
N LYS A 207 -2.70 14.98 1.51
CA LYS A 207 -2.61 15.42 0.11
C LYS A 207 -1.18 15.30 -0.38
N GLY A 208 -1.01 15.08 -1.68
CA GLY A 208 0.32 14.99 -2.27
C GLY A 208 0.95 13.64 -1.97
N TYR A 209 2.25 13.60 -1.80
CA TYR A 209 2.94 12.34 -1.52
C TYR A 209 2.55 11.80 -0.15
N ILE A 210 2.14 10.52 -0.09
CA ILE A 210 1.77 9.85 1.16
C ILE A 210 2.64 8.62 1.44
N MET A 211 3.12 7.94 0.39
CA MET A 211 4.04 6.81 0.50
C MET A 211 5.13 6.94 -0.54
N ALA A 212 6.33 6.47 -0.19
CA ALA A 212 7.53 6.68 -1.02
C ALA A 212 7.62 5.68 -2.17
N ASN A 213 8.29 6.10 -3.23
CA ASN A 213 8.88 5.16 -4.20
C ASN A 213 9.78 4.18 -3.43
N THR A 214 9.74 2.90 -3.80
CA THR A 214 10.64 1.91 -3.24
C THR A 214 11.50 1.29 -4.35
N GLU A 215 12.78 1.13 -4.05
CA GLU A 215 13.70 0.58 -5.03
C GLU A 215 14.79 -0.22 -4.34
N SER A 216 15.21 -1.32 -4.98
CA SER A 216 16.31 -2.16 -4.51
C SER A 216 17.46 -2.11 -5.51
N VAL A 217 18.72 -2.03 -4.99
CA VAL A 217 19.93 -1.95 -5.81
C VAL A 217 20.93 -2.99 -5.31
N ASP A 218 21.45 -3.76 -6.25
CA ASP A 218 22.56 -4.67 -5.97
C ASP A 218 23.86 -4.06 -6.52
N UNK A 219 25.01 -4.01 -5.83
CA UNK A 219 26.13 -3.55 -6.13
C UNK A 219 26.99 -4.59 -5.97
N LYS A 220 27.80 -4.97 -6.99
CA LYS A 220 28.96 -5.89 -6.90
C LYS A 220 30.26 -5.08 -7.01
N VAL A 221 31.05 -5.11 -5.98
CA VAL A 221 32.32 -4.37 -5.89
C VAL A 221 33.44 -5.38 -6.15
N PHE A 222 34.21 -5.13 -7.21
CA PHE A 222 35.32 -6.01 -7.58
C PHE A 222 36.61 -5.60 -6.86
N GLY A 223 37.52 -6.57 -6.74
CA GLY A 223 38.85 -6.40 -6.19
C GLY A 223 39.83 -7.39 -6.80
N GLN A 224 41.00 -7.51 -6.20
CA GLN A 224 41.99 -8.51 -6.55
C GLN A 224 42.41 -9.16 -5.24
N GLY A 225 42.08 -10.44 -5.11
CA GLY A 225 42.36 -11.18 -3.88
C GLY A 225 43.85 -11.50 -3.67
N SER A 226 44.20 -11.73 -2.41
CA SER A 226 45.55 -12.13 -2.06
C SER A 226 45.59 -12.70 -0.63
N HIS A 227 46.79 -13.10 -0.20
CA HIS A 227 47.05 -13.46 1.20
C HIS A 227 46.88 -12.22 2.08
N GLY A 228 46.13 -12.31 3.19
CA GLY A 228 45.85 -11.17 4.09
C GLY A 228 47.12 -10.49 4.65
N ALA A 229 48.26 -11.19 4.69
CA ALA A 229 49.55 -10.60 5.12
C ALA A 229 50.33 -9.97 3.96
N ALA A 230 49.78 -9.98 2.73
CA ALA A 230 50.43 -9.38 1.54
C ALA A 230 49.46 -8.40 0.83
N PRO A 231 48.90 -7.41 1.53
CA PRO A 231 47.87 -6.52 0.94
C PRO A 231 48.40 -5.69 -0.24
N HIS A 232 49.70 -5.46 -0.33
CA HIS A 232 50.33 -4.76 -1.46
C HIS A 232 50.23 -5.52 -2.78
N MET A 233 49.81 -6.79 -2.75
CA MET A 233 49.58 -7.64 -3.93
C MET A 233 48.09 -7.69 -4.33
N SER A 234 47.28 -6.88 -3.67
CA SER A 234 45.80 -6.91 -3.84
C SER A 234 45.24 -5.55 -4.15
N ILE A 235 43.96 -5.55 -4.57
CA ILE A 235 43.05 -4.40 -4.46
C ILE A 235 41.92 -4.92 -3.61
N ASP A 236 41.83 -4.46 -2.36
CA ASP A 236 40.94 -5.07 -1.37
C ASP A 236 39.49 -4.60 -1.58
N PRO A 237 38.57 -5.49 -2.02
CA PRO A 237 37.17 -5.06 -2.24
C PRO A 237 36.40 -4.83 -0.95
N ILE A 238 36.86 -5.35 0.20
CA ILE A 238 36.21 -5.08 1.49
C ILE A 238 36.47 -3.62 1.88
N VAL A 239 37.72 -3.15 1.73
CA VAL A 239 38.06 -1.75 1.99
C VAL A 239 37.33 -0.85 0.97
N THR A 240 37.33 -1.21 -0.31
CA THR A 240 36.63 -0.46 -1.37
C THR A 240 35.14 -0.35 -1.06
N ALA A 241 34.46 -1.47 -0.74
CA ALA A 241 33.04 -1.46 -0.39
C ALA A 241 32.74 -0.60 0.85
N SER A 242 33.61 -0.65 1.86
CA SER A 242 33.46 0.17 3.07
C SER A 242 33.51 1.66 2.75
N MET A 243 34.44 2.08 1.88
CA MET A 243 34.53 3.46 1.40
C MET A 243 33.28 3.85 0.61
N ILE A 244 32.80 2.97 -0.29
CA ILE A 244 31.55 3.20 -1.05
C ILE A 244 30.40 3.41 -0.08
N ILE A 245 30.22 2.54 0.92
CA ILE A 245 29.11 2.67 1.91
C ILE A 245 29.14 4.03 2.59
N MET A 246 30.31 4.48 3.02
CA MET A 246 30.46 5.78 3.69
C MET A 246 30.15 6.94 2.74
N GLU A 247 30.67 6.90 1.51
CA GLU A 247 30.46 7.98 0.53
C GLU A 247 28.99 8.05 0.07
N LEU A 248 28.30 6.91 -0.04
CA LEU A 248 26.87 6.91 -0.41
C LEU A 248 26.00 7.72 0.58
N GLN A 249 26.42 7.80 1.87
CA GLN A 249 25.69 8.61 2.86
C GLN A 249 25.76 10.11 2.52
N THR A 250 26.77 10.53 1.75
CA THR A 250 26.90 11.94 1.35
C THR A 250 25.86 12.34 0.30
N ILE A 251 25.22 11.39 -0.37
CA ILE A 251 24.17 11.72 -1.34
C ILE A 251 23.05 12.47 -0.64
N VAL A 252 22.50 11.90 0.43
CA VAL A 252 21.42 12.54 1.20
C VAL A 252 21.92 13.79 1.88
N SER A 253 23.08 13.71 2.55
CA SER A 253 23.55 14.83 3.41
C SER A 253 24.23 15.98 2.65
N ARG A 254 24.70 15.78 1.39
CA ARG A 254 25.52 16.79 0.66
C ARG A 254 25.10 17.01 -0.79
N ASN A 255 24.23 16.18 -1.38
CA ASN A 255 23.86 16.36 -2.80
C ASN A 255 22.38 16.71 -2.99
N LEU A 256 21.50 16.26 -2.07
CA LEU A 256 20.08 16.58 -2.15
C LEU A 256 19.80 17.96 -1.52
N ASN A 257 18.74 18.60 -1.98
CA ASN A 257 18.18 19.76 -1.30
C ASN A 257 17.70 19.28 0.10
N PRO A 258 18.07 20.00 1.19
CA PRO A 258 17.65 19.59 2.53
C PRO A 258 16.13 19.49 2.76
N LEU A 259 15.32 20.02 1.83
CA LEU A 259 13.86 19.94 1.89
C LEU A 259 13.32 18.72 1.08
N ASP A 260 14.19 17.94 0.45
CA ASP A 260 13.79 16.75 -0.28
C ASP A 260 14.05 15.51 0.58
N ASP A 261 13.01 14.71 0.78
CA ASP A 261 13.10 13.50 1.59
C ASP A 261 13.65 12.33 0.76
N ALA A 262 14.63 11.63 1.32
CA ALA A 262 15.17 10.41 0.72
C ALA A 262 15.84 9.53 1.77
N VAL A 263 15.80 8.22 1.52
CA VAL A 263 16.51 7.23 2.32
C VAL A 263 17.40 6.39 1.39
N ILE A 264 18.66 6.20 1.79
CA ILE A 264 19.59 5.25 1.16
C ILE A 264 20.16 4.38 2.28
N THR A 265 19.79 3.11 2.29
CA THR A 265 20.26 2.18 3.31
C THR A 265 20.98 1.01 2.66
N VAL A 266 22.21 0.73 3.09
CA VAL A 266 22.90 -0.52 2.74
C VAL A 266 22.49 -1.57 3.76
N GLY A 267 21.59 -2.45 3.35
CA GLY A 267 20.99 -3.47 4.24
C GLY A 267 21.78 -4.77 4.31
N SER A 268 22.67 -5.00 3.35
CA SER A 268 23.47 -6.24 3.32
C SER A 268 24.84 -5.98 2.74
N ILE A 269 25.86 -6.59 3.36
CA ILE A 269 27.23 -6.66 2.86
C ILE A 269 27.73 -8.08 2.98
N ARG A 270 28.20 -8.67 1.87
CA ARG A 270 28.68 -10.06 1.83
C ARG A 270 29.99 -10.14 1.05
N GLY A 271 31.07 -10.58 1.71
CA GLY A 271 32.36 -10.74 1.07
C GLY A 271 33.36 -11.39 1.99
N GLY A 272 34.26 -12.19 1.41
CA GLY A 272 35.29 -12.92 2.15
C GLY A 272 34.77 -14.19 2.81
N THR A 273 35.68 -15.13 3.04
CA THR A 273 35.37 -16.44 3.63
C THR A 273 36.26 -16.78 4.84
N LYS A 274 37.39 -16.08 4.98
CA LYS A 274 38.36 -16.39 6.04
C LYS A 274 39.18 -15.14 6.37
N HIS A 275 39.54 -14.98 7.65
CA HIS A 275 40.20 -13.80 8.18
C HIS A 275 41.54 -13.45 7.54
N ASN A 276 42.22 -14.41 6.91
CA ASN A 276 43.55 -14.21 6.32
C ASN A 276 43.57 -14.28 4.79
N ILE A 277 42.40 -14.12 4.14
CA ILE A 277 42.26 -14.10 2.68
C ILE A 277 41.51 -12.79 2.29
N ILE A 278 42.13 -12.00 1.42
CA ILE A 278 41.44 -10.88 0.76
C ILE A 278 40.65 -11.47 -0.42
N PRO A 279 39.33 -11.25 -0.49
CA PRO A 279 38.51 -11.85 -1.57
C PRO A 279 38.64 -11.09 -2.89
N ASP A 280 38.01 -11.63 -3.95
CA ASP A 280 37.97 -10.98 -5.27
C ASP A 280 36.76 -10.05 -5.44
N GLU A 281 35.75 -10.19 -4.58
CA GLU A 281 34.55 -9.35 -4.70
C GLU A 281 33.79 -9.21 -3.36
N VAL A 282 32.97 -8.15 -3.28
CA VAL A 282 32.01 -7.93 -2.20
C VAL A 282 30.67 -7.57 -2.85
N ASN A 283 29.60 -8.11 -2.32
CA ASN A 283 28.25 -7.81 -2.77
C ASN A 283 27.53 -6.96 -1.72
N LEU A 284 26.90 -5.88 -2.17
CA LEU A 284 26.08 -4.98 -1.33
C LEU A 284 24.65 -5.04 -1.84
N GLN A 285 23.68 -4.91 -0.92
CA GLN A 285 22.27 -4.73 -1.27
C GLN A 285 21.77 -3.47 -0.57
N LEU A 286 21.14 -2.61 -1.34
CA LEU A 286 20.67 -1.32 -0.88
C LEU A 286 19.16 -1.19 -1.09
N THR A 287 18.50 -0.42 -0.24
CA THR A 287 17.16 0.08 -0.50
C THR A 287 17.19 1.59 -0.61
N ILE A 288 16.40 2.12 -1.55
CA ILE A 288 16.22 3.56 -1.78
C ILE A 288 14.75 3.90 -1.61
N ARG A 289 14.48 5.03 -0.97
CA ARG A 289 13.13 5.59 -0.85
C ARG A 289 13.17 7.06 -1.24
N THR A 290 12.22 7.49 -2.07
CA THR A 290 12.08 8.89 -2.50
C THR A 290 10.61 9.19 -2.79
N TYR A 291 10.26 10.46 -2.84
CA TYR A 291 8.95 10.87 -3.37
C TYR A 291 9.06 11.35 -4.81
N LYS A 292 10.05 12.18 -5.11
CA LYS A 292 10.16 12.87 -6.39
C LYS A 292 11.07 12.13 -7.37
N GLU A 293 10.64 12.04 -8.62
CA GLU A 293 11.39 11.38 -9.68
C GLU A 293 12.75 12.05 -9.95
N GLU A 294 12.84 13.39 -9.86
CA GLU A 294 14.11 14.10 -10.05
C GLU A 294 15.11 13.78 -8.92
N VAL A 295 14.63 13.56 -7.70
CA VAL A 295 15.46 13.14 -6.57
C VAL A 295 15.99 11.72 -6.81
N ARG A 296 15.11 10.82 -7.24
CA ARG A 296 15.45 9.44 -7.60
C ARG A 296 16.54 9.39 -8.66
N ASN A 297 16.36 10.17 -9.74
CA ASN A 297 17.32 10.22 -10.86
C ASN A 297 18.67 10.77 -10.42
N LEU A 298 18.67 11.77 -9.55
CA LEU A 298 19.91 12.30 -8.97
C LEU A 298 20.64 11.24 -8.14
N ILE A 299 19.89 10.49 -7.30
CA ILE A 299 20.47 9.41 -6.48
C ILE A 299 21.12 8.34 -7.37
N HIS A 300 20.43 7.89 -8.43
CA HIS A 300 20.99 6.90 -9.38
C HIS A 300 22.31 7.39 -9.99
N LYS A 301 22.31 8.63 -10.43
CA LYS A 301 23.51 9.26 -11.01
C LYS A 301 24.65 9.27 -9.98
N ARG A 302 24.36 9.73 -8.75
CA ARG A 302 25.40 9.86 -7.72
C ARG A 302 25.93 8.51 -7.23
N ILE A 303 25.07 7.48 -7.13
CA ILE A 303 25.51 6.12 -6.80
C ILE A 303 26.57 5.67 -7.81
N LYS A 304 26.29 5.84 -9.10
CA LYS A 304 27.23 5.43 -10.14
C LYS A 304 28.54 6.21 -10.05
N GLU A 305 28.44 7.53 -9.89
CA GLU A 305 29.65 8.40 -9.82
C GLU A 305 30.50 8.06 -8.62
N ILE A 306 29.91 7.86 -7.46
CA ILE A 306 30.60 7.53 -6.20
C ILE A 306 31.29 6.15 -6.34
N CYS A 307 30.55 5.14 -6.77
CA CYS A 307 31.09 3.79 -6.93
C CYS A 307 32.30 3.78 -7.84
N ASN A 308 32.20 4.45 -8.99
CA ASN A 308 33.28 4.51 -9.98
C ASN A 308 34.47 5.31 -9.44
N GLY A 309 34.21 6.46 -8.78
CA GLY A 309 35.27 7.30 -8.21
C GLY A 309 36.07 6.58 -7.13
N VAL A 310 35.37 5.89 -6.21
CA VAL A 310 36.03 5.10 -5.17
C VAL A 310 36.86 3.95 -5.80
N ALA A 311 36.28 3.22 -6.75
CA ALA A 311 36.98 2.11 -7.43
C ALA A 311 38.26 2.61 -8.11
N ALA A 312 38.18 3.73 -8.81
CA ALA A 312 39.34 4.34 -9.47
C ALA A 312 40.41 4.77 -8.44
N SER A 313 40.01 5.35 -7.31
CA SER A 313 40.96 5.77 -6.25
C SER A 313 41.67 4.57 -5.61
N MET A 314 41.04 3.38 -5.66
CA MET A 314 41.63 2.14 -5.14
C MET A 314 42.51 1.42 -6.19
N GLY A 315 42.62 1.96 -7.40
CA GLY A 315 43.49 1.42 -8.45
C GLY A 315 42.80 0.44 -9.41
N LEU A 316 41.47 0.38 -9.39
CA LEU A 316 40.73 -0.45 -10.36
C LEU A 316 40.58 0.31 -11.68
N ASP A 317 40.87 -0.37 -12.78
CA ASP A 317 40.58 0.16 -14.13
C ASP A 317 39.06 0.10 -14.40
N ASP A 318 38.63 0.79 -15.44
CA ASP A 318 37.19 0.96 -15.74
C ASP A 318 36.47 -0.36 -16.09
N SER A 319 37.17 -1.37 -16.57
CA SER A 319 36.58 -2.68 -16.86
C SER A 319 36.20 -3.45 -15.57
N ARG A 320 36.70 -3.01 -14.43
CA ARG A 320 36.46 -3.60 -13.10
C ARG A 320 35.75 -2.66 -12.13
N TRP A 321 35.15 -1.60 -12.65
CA TRP A 321 34.33 -0.72 -11.83
C TRP A 321 33.08 -1.48 -11.30
N PRO A 322 32.53 -1.09 -10.15
CA PRO A 322 31.39 -1.81 -9.58
C PRO A 322 30.23 -1.96 -10.54
N LYS A 323 29.67 -3.18 -10.58
CA LYS A 323 28.46 -3.45 -11.36
C LYS A 323 27.25 -3.10 -10.49
N ILE A 324 26.44 -2.18 -10.98
CA ILE A 324 25.25 -1.68 -10.28
C ILE A 324 24.03 -2.16 -11.06
N VAL A 325 23.12 -2.85 -10.37
CA VAL A 325 21.89 -3.36 -10.96
C VAL A 325 20.71 -2.78 -10.15
N MET A 326 19.93 -1.93 -10.77
CA MET A 326 18.63 -1.52 -10.23
C MET A 326 17.66 -2.67 -10.49
N ARG A 327 17.01 -3.17 -9.44
CA ARG A 327 16.06 -4.27 -9.62
C ARG A 327 14.77 -3.74 -10.23
N ASP A 328 14.12 -4.55 -11.04
CA ASP A 328 12.87 -4.17 -11.74
C ASP A 328 11.68 -4.01 -10.78
N GLN A 329 11.77 -4.57 -9.59
CA GLN A 329 10.74 -4.48 -8.55
C GLN A 329 10.86 -3.14 -7.82
N SER A 330 10.39 -2.06 -8.47
CA SER A 330 10.27 -0.74 -7.85
C SER A 330 8.80 -0.37 -7.83
N THR A 331 8.35 0.36 -6.81
CA THR A 331 7.00 0.95 -6.79
C THR A 331 7.13 2.46 -6.95
N PRO A 332 6.25 3.12 -7.70
CA PRO A 332 6.24 4.58 -7.74
C PRO A 332 5.77 5.15 -6.38
N ALA A 333 6.07 6.40 -6.12
CA ALA A 333 5.54 7.08 -4.94
C ALA A 333 4.02 7.26 -5.08
N ASN A 334 3.27 7.02 -4.01
CA ASN A 334 1.83 7.30 -3.98
C ASN A 334 1.59 8.78 -3.78
N PHE A 335 0.94 9.38 -4.77
CA PHE A 335 0.58 10.79 -4.79
C PHE A 335 -0.94 10.92 -4.77
N ASN A 336 -1.48 11.41 -3.67
CA ASN A 336 -2.92 11.64 -3.53
C ASN A 336 -3.34 12.92 -4.23
N ASP A 337 -4.27 12.81 -5.16
CA ASP A 337 -4.88 13.97 -5.81
C ASP A 337 -5.59 14.84 -4.78
N GLY A 338 -5.34 16.14 -4.82
CA GLY A 338 -5.85 17.09 -3.83
C GLY A 338 -7.38 17.24 -3.86
N MET A 339 -8.00 17.17 -5.04
CA MET A 339 -9.45 17.29 -5.20
C MET A 339 -10.15 16.05 -4.61
N LEU A 340 -9.61 14.84 -4.90
CA LEU A 340 -10.17 13.61 -4.35
C LEU A 340 -10.09 13.62 -2.81
N ILE A 341 -8.96 14.05 -2.26
CA ILE A 341 -8.76 14.11 -0.79
C ILE A 341 -9.71 15.15 -0.16
N ASP A 342 -9.94 16.29 -0.80
CA ASP A 342 -10.89 17.27 -0.30
C ASP A 342 -12.32 16.69 -0.21
N ILE A 343 -12.76 16.04 -1.28
CA ILE A 343 -14.09 15.41 -1.32
C ILE A 343 -14.22 14.34 -0.23
N MET A 344 -13.23 13.43 -0.15
CA MET A 344 -13.28 12.33 0.82
C MET A 344 -13.20 12.84 2.27
N THR A 345 -12.44 13.92 2.50
CA THR A 345 -12.33 14.57 3.81
C THR A 345 -13.67 15.19 4.22
N ASP A 346 -14.32 15.91 3.30
CA ASP A 346 -15.61 16.56 3.57
C ASP A 346 -16.71 15.53 3.84
N VAL A 347 -16.75 14.47 3.03
CA VAL A 347 -17.65 13.32 3.24
C VAL A 347 -17.41 12.72 4.63
N SER A 348 -16.15 12.43 4.96
CA SER A 348 -15.81 11.81 6.25
C SER A 348 -16.17 12.72 7.43
N ASN A 349 -15.87 14.03 7.32
CA ASN A 349 -16.21 15.01 8.36
C ASN A 349 -17.72 15.00 8.65
N SER A 350 -18.52 14.89 7.60
CA SER A 350 -19.99 14.87 7.72
C SER A 350 -20.50 13.55 8.32
N LEU A 351 -19.85 12.44 7.94
CA LEU A 351 -20.31 11.09 8.23
C LEU A 351 -19.91 10.61 9.63
N ILE A 352 -18.66 10.85 10.04
CA ILE A 352 -18.13 10.33 11.30
C ILE A 352 -17.68 11.43 12.27
N GLY A 353 -17.85 12.71 11.91
CA GLY A 353 -17.45 13.85 12.74
C GLY A 353 -15.98 14.25 12.54
N LYS A 354 -15.72 15.55 12.54
CA LYS A 354 -14.38 16.13 12.29
C LYS A 354 -13.31 15.62 13.25
N GLU A 355 -13.69 15.31 14.48
CA GLU A 355 -12.77 14.77 15.50
C GLU A 355 -12.28 13.36 15.19
N ASN A 356 -12.90 12.71 14.22
CA ASN A 356 -12.54 11.36 13.78
C ASN A 356 -11.83 11.35 12.42
N VAL A 357 -11.55 12.54 11.87
CA VAL A 357 -10.80 12.69 10.62
C VAL A 357 -9.46 13.35 10.96
N VAL A 358 -8.36 12.66 10.69
CA VAL A 358 -7.02 13.14 11.05
C VAL A 358 -6.19 13.43 9.79
N VAL A 359 -5.32 14.42 9.89
CA VAL A 359 -4.32 14.68 8.85
C VAL A 359 -3.14 13.74 9.10
N VAL A 360 -2.65 13.09 8.05
CA VAL A 360 -1.50 12.19 8.15
C VAL A 360 -0.31 12.75 7.37
N GLU A 361 0.87 12.55 7.93
CA GLU A 361 2.13 12.95 7.30
C GLU A 361 2.59 11.84 6.33
N PRO A 362 3.38 12.19 5.30
CA PRO A 362 3.97 11.21 4.39
C PRO A 362 4.84 10.19 5.12
N GLN A 363 4.87 8.95 4.61
CA GLN A 363 5.66 7.86 5.19
C GLN A 363 6.59 7.25 4.14
N MET A 364 7.75 6.76 4.60
CA MET A 364 8.75 6.14 3.72
C MET A 364 8.45 4.66 3.42
N VAL A 365 7.22 4.20 3.67
CA VAL A 365 6.75 2.87 3.26
C VAL A 365 6.39 2.87 1.77
N GLY A 366 6.32 1.70 1.16
CA GLY A 366 5.96 1.54 -0.25
C GLY A 366 4.58 0.96 -0.43
N GLU A 367 4.02 1.15 -1.62
CA GLU A 367 2.71 0.63 -2.01
C GLU A 367 2.62 0.73 -3.54
N ASP A 368 2.15 -0.30 -4.21
CA ASP A 368 2.13 -0.30 -5.67
C ASP A 368 0.82 0.22 -6.31
N PHE A 369 -0.18 0.60 -5.52
CA PHE A 369 -1.44 1.19 -5.98
C PHE A 369 -1.21 2.39 -6.91
N ALA A 370 -0.18 3.21 -6.63
CA ALA A 370 0.14 4.38 -7.45
C ALA A 370 0.32 4.06 -8.94
N ARG A 371 0.63 2.79 -9.28
CA ARG A 371 0.81 2.38 -10.68
C ARG A 371 -0.46 2.57 -11.50
N TYR A 372 -1.65 2.42 -10.89
CA TYR A 372 -2.92 2.59 -11.61
C TYR A 372 -3.09 4.02 -12.11
N GLY A 373 -2.59 5.00 -11.35
CA GLY A 373 -2.62 6.42 -11.77
C GLY A 373 -1.44 6.81 -12.65
N SER A 374 -0.30 6.11 -12.51
CA SER A 374 0.96 6.49 -13.17
C SER A 374 1.10 5.91 -14.59
N THR A 375 -0.02 5.70 -15.27
CA THR A 375 -0.06 5.22 -16.66
C THR A 375 -0.13 6.43 -17.62
N LYS A 376 -0.12 6.17 -18.92
CA LYS A 376 -0.29 7.23 -19.93
C LYS A 376 -1.66 7.94 -19.84
N GLU A 377 -2.62 7.31 -19.18
CA GLU A 377 -3.95 7.87 -18.94
C GLU A 377 -3.95 8.93 -17.84
N ASP A 378 -2.93 8.94 -16.97
CA ASP A 378 -2.70 9.95 -15.92
C ASP A 378 -3.94 10.11 -15.02
N ILE A 379 -4.38 9.00 -14.41
CA ILE A 379 -5.64 8.93 -13.66
C ILE A 379 -5.41 9.48 -12.23
N PRO A 380 -6.21 10.47 -11.79
CA PRO A 380 -6.15 10.93 -10.40
C PRO A 380 -6.45 9.78 -9.43
N THR A 381 -5.58 9.60 -8.44
CA THR A 381 -5.75 8.54 -7.44
C THR A 381 -5.70 9.11 -6.03
N ALA A 382 -6.34 8.43 -5.10
CA ALA A 382 -6.25 8.73 -3.68
C ALA A 382 -6.33 7.47 -2.85
N MET A 383 -5.48 7.41 -1.82
CA MET A 383 -5.50 6.35 -0.81
C MET A 383 -5.64 7.02 0.56
N TYR A 384 -6.51 6.46 1.41
CA TYR A 384 -6.69 6.97 2.76
C TYR A 384 -6.31 5.91 3.80
N TRP A 385 -5.96 6.36 5.00
CA TRP A 385 -5.63 5.48 6.11
C TRP A 385 -6.88 5.19 6.94
N LEU A 386 -7.15 3.90 7.17
CA LEU A 386 -8.25 3.43 8.02
C LEU A 386 -7.71 3.04 9.38
N GLY A 387 -8.23 3.64 10.42
CA GLY A 387 -7.81 3.38 11.81
C GLY A 387 -8.21 1.99 12.26
N THR A 388 -7.26 1.26 12.88
CA THR A 388 -7.46 -0.13 13.28
C THR A 388 -7.21 -0.39 14.77
N VAL A 389 -6.71 0.61 15.53
CA VAL A 389 -6.28 0.38 16.91
C VAL A 389 -7.47 0.46 17.87
N PRO A 390 -7.81 -0.62 18.61
CA PRO A 390 -8.89 -0.51 19.59
C PRO A 390 -8.57 0.51 20.68
N LYS A 391 -9.61 1.17 21.18
CA LYS A 391 -9.49 2.23 22.18
C LYS A 391 -8.62 1.82 23.37
N GLU A 392 -8.82 0.63 23.91
CA GLU A 392 -8.06 0.14 25.06
C GLU A 392 -6.54 0.09 24.78
N ARG A 393 -6.16 -0.38 23.59
CA ARG A 393 -4.73 -0.40 23.22
C ARG A 393 -4.18 1.01 23.01
N MET A 394 -4.99 1.90 22.45
CA MET A 394 -4.59 3.30 22.26
C MET A 394 -4.39 4.00 23.62
N ASP A 395 -5.29 3.77 24.58
CA ASP A 395 -5.17 4.34 25.94
C ASP A 395 -3.87 3.86 26.61
N LYS A 396 -3.55 2.58 26.51
CA LYS A 396 -2.30 2.00 27.05
C LYS A 396 -1.05 2.55 26.34
N TYR A 397 -1.14 2.78 25.05
CA TYR A 397 -0.05 3.41 24.28
C TYR A 397 0.19 4.85 24.77
N ASN A 398 -0.88 5.61 24.92
CA ASN A 398 -0.81 7.01 25.37
C ASN A 398 -0.29 7.13 26.82
N SER A 399 -0.53 6.12 27.67
CA SER A 399 0.03 6.08 29.03
C SER A 399 1.47 5.57 29.09
N GLY A 400 2.01 5.10 27.97
CA GLY A 400 3.37 4.54 27.91
C GLY A 400 3.47 3.09 28.39
N GLU A 401 2.33 2.43 28.63
CA GLU A 401 2.29 1.04 29.11
C GLU A 401 2.44 0.01 28.00
N TYR A 402 2.24 0.40 26.74
CA TYR A 402 2.16 -0.52 25.60
C TYR A 402 2.71 0.14 24.35
N ALA A 403 3.51 -0.59 23.58
CA ALA A 403 3.97 -0.17 22.25
C ALA A 403 3.05 -0.80 21.20
N LEU A 404 2.47 0.02 20.33
CA LEU A 404 1.61 -0.50 19.26
C LEU A 404 2.44 -1.34 18.28
N PRO A 405 1.98 -2.55 17.93
CA PRO A 405 2.64 -3.32 16.89
C PRO A 405 2.52 -2.58 15.54
N ALA A 406 3.63 -2.43 14.84
CA ALA A 406 3.64 -1.88 13.49
C ALA A 406 3.03 -2.90 12.50
N LEU A 407 2.71 -2.46 11.31
CA LEU A 407 2.47 -3.39 10.18
C LEU A 407 3.73 -4.24 9.99
N HIS A 408 3.57 -5.44 9.45
CA HIS A 408 4.61 -6.47 9.32
C HIS A 408 5.14 -6.97 10.67
N SER A 409 4.34 -6.80 11.74
CA SER A 409 4.64 -7.37 13.05
C SER A 409 3.82 -8.65 13.25
N PRO A 410 4.41 -9.72 13.82
CA PRO A 410 3.65 -10.94 14.13
C PRO A 410 2.57 -10.73 15.20
N PHE A 411 2.53 -9.57 15.82
CA PHE A 411 1.56 -9.20 16.86
C PHE A 411 0.49 -8.21 16.36
N TYR A 412 0.53 -7.80 15.09
CA TYR A 412 -0.44 -6.84 14.54
C TYR A 412 -1.80 -7.53 14.31
N TYR A 413 -2.87 -6.87 14.72
CA TYR A 413 -4.24 -7.22 14.36
C TYR A 413 -5.15 -6.00 14.55
N PRO A 414 -6.13 -5.79 13.65
CA PRO A 414 -7.07 -4.67 13.76
C PRO A 414 -8.20 -4.99 14.76
N GLU A 415 -8.84 -3.95 15.25
CA GLU A 415 -10.17 -4.06 15.86
C GLU A 415 -11.16 -4.31 14.71
N ILE A 416 -12.03 -5.31 14.83
CA ILE A 416 -12.78 -5.80 13.67
C ILE A 416 -13.99 -4.91 13.33
N GLU A 417 -14.98 -4.86 14.25
CA GLU A 417 -16.32 -4.36 13.91
C GLU A 417 -16.33 -2.87 13.61
N ASN A 418 -15.69 -2.07 14.47
CA ASN A 418 -15.67 -0.63 14.28
C ASN A 418 -14.81 -0.22 13.09
N THR A 419 -13.75 -0.97 12.79
CA THR A 419 -12.92 -0.74 11.59
C THR A 419 -13.72 -1.04 10.32
N ILE A 420 -14.42 -2.19 10.27
CA ILE A 420 -15.29 -2.54 9.14
C ILE A 420 -16.36 -1.45 8.96
N ARG A 421 -17.08 -1.11 10.04
CA ARG A 421 -18.14 -0.10 10.01
C ARG A 421 -17.66 1.21 9.41
N THR A 422 -16.52 1.71 9.91
CA THR A 422 -15.94 2.98 9.48
C THR A 422 -15.49 2.90 8.02
N GLY A 423 -14.75 1.84 7.68
CA GLY A 423 -14.23 1.67 6.32
C GLY A 423 -15.34 1.57 5.29
N VAL A 424 -16.37 0.75 5.54
CA VAL A 424 -17.51 0.59 4.60
C VAL A 424 -18.24 1.91 4.43
N LYS A 425 -18.53 2.61 5.54
CA LYS A 425 -19.25 3.89 5.49
C LYS A 425 -18.47 4.94 4.70
N VAL A 426 -17.20 5.13 5.03
CA VAL A 426 -16.35 6.16 4.40
C VAL A 426 -16.12 5.84 2.93
N SER A 427 -15.79 4.59 2.59
CA SER A 427 -15.56 4.20 1.19
C SER A 427 -16.82 4.37 0.36
N THR A 428 -17.98 3.88 0.86
CA THR A 428 -19.23 3.95 0.11
C THR A 428 -19.65 5.38 -0.18
N GLU A 429 -19.67 6.23 0.86
CA GLU A 429 -20.11 7.62 0.69
C GLU A 429 -19.13 8.41 -0.19
N SER A 430 -17.82 8.16 -0.05
CA SER A 430 -16.82 8.80 -0.90
C SER A 430 -17.02 8.43 -2.37
N LEU A 431 -17.26 7.15 -2.66
CA LEU A 431 -17.52 6.70 -4.03
C LEU A 431 -18.81 7.29 -4.58
N ILE A 432 -19.91 7.32 -3.80
CA ILE A 432 -21.19 7.90 -4.22
C ILE A 432 -21.01 9.40 -4.52
N GLU A 433 -20.32 10.13 -3.66
CA GLU A 433 -20.06 11.57 -3.89
C GLU A 433 -19.26 11.78 -5.17
N LEU A 434 -18.27 10.92 -5.44
CA LEU A 434 -17.46 11.00 -6.68
C LEU A 434 -18.28 10.65 -7.92
N PHE A 435 -19.21 9.70 -7.84
CA PHE A 435 -20.12 9.38 -8.95
C PHE A 435 -21.06 10.55 -9.30
N ASN A 436 -21.34 11.39 -8.33
CA ASN A 436 -22.29 12.50 -8.49
C ASN A 436 -21.62 13.84 -8.84
N LYS A 437 -20.28 13.85 -9.09
CA LYS A 437 -19.55 15.03 -9.56
C LYS A 437 -19.57 15.11 -11.08
#